data_127a7fd7f6e3a77e008312135e84391f
#
_entry.id   127a7fd7f6e3a77e008312135e84391f
#
_cell.length_a   1.000
_cell.length_b   1.000
_cell.length_c   1.000
_cell.angle_alpha   90.00
_cell.angle_beta   90.00
_cell.angle_gamma   90.00
#
_symmetry.space_group_name_H-M   'P 1'
#
loop_
_entity.id
_entity.type
_entity.pdbx_description
1 polymer ?
#
loop_
_entity_poly.entity_id
_entity_poly.type
_entity_poly.pdbx_seq_one_letter_code
_entity_poly.pdbx_strand_id
1 'polypeptide(L)'
;MSQVTKRALEQSLKNLLLKKPLTKITVGDIADDCGINRMTFYYHFKDIYDLVEWSCLEDAKRALDEKKTYETWQQGLLQIFEAVQENKPFILNVYRCVHREQVEKYLRPLVDRLLLDVIDEEAGGMTIRAEDKQFVAQVYSYIFIGLMLDWIKDDMREDPRQIVDRLARMIKGSMAAALLRFKL
;
A
#
# COMPACT_ATOMS: atom_id res chain seq x y z
N MET A 1 12.69 4.40 -21.90
CA MET A 1 13.52 3.20 -21.58
C MET A 1 13.57 2.87 -20.08
N SER A 2 13.63 3.85 -19.18
CA SER A 2 13.75 3.62 -17.73
C SER A 2 12.62 2.77 -17.10
N GLN A 3 11.36 2.99 -17.44
CA GLN A 3 10.22 2.27 -16.83
C GLN A 3 10.12 0.80 -17.26
N VAL A 4 10.45 0.49 -18.50
CA VAL A 4 10.43 -0.90 -19.00
C VAL A 4 11.45 -1.75 -18.25
N THR A 5 12.66 -1.22 -18.04
CA THR A 5 13.71 -1.92 -17.27
C THR A 5 13.32 -2.12 -15.81
N LYS A 6 12.75 -1.10 -15.16
CA LYS A 6 12.25 -1.23 -13.78
C LYS A 6 11.19 -2.31 -13.63
N ARG A 7 10.24 -2.39 -14.58
CA ARG A 7 9.20 -3.44 -14.60
C ARG A 7 9.78 -4.84 -14.86
N ALA A 8 10.80 -4.95 -15.71
CA ALA A 8 11.48 -6.23 -15.92
C ALA A 8 12.16 -6.70 -14.62
N LEU A 9 12.84 -5.80 -13.91
CA LEU A 9 13.47 -6.08 -12.61
C LEU A 9 12.43 -6.47 -11.54
N GLU A 10 11.29 -5.77 -11.47
CA GLU A 10 10.16 -6.10 -10.61
C GLU A 10 9.63 -7.51 -10.89
N GLN A 11 9.39 -7.83 -12.17
CA GLN A 11 8.86 -9.14 -12.55
C GLN A 11 9.83 -10.26 -12.21
N SER A 12 11.13 -10.06 -12.46
CA SER A 12 12.17 -11.00 -12.08
C SER A 12 12.21 -11.22 -10.57
N LEU A 13 12.18 -10.14 -9.77
CA LEU A 13 12.10 -10.25 -8.31
C LEU A 13 10.89 -11.07 -7.87
N LYS A 14 9.69 -10.79 -8.41
CA LYS A 14 8.45 -11.53 -8.09
C LYS A 14 8.57 -13.01 -8.45
N ASN A 15 9.13 -13.34 -9.61
CA ASN A 15 9.36 -14.71 -10.05
C ASN A 15 10.36 -15.47 -9.15
N LEU A 16 11.45 -14.82 -8.74
CA LEU A 16 12.45 -15.39 -7.83
C LEU A 16 11.87 -15.63 -6.43
N LEU A 17 11.00 -14.76 -5.95
CA LEU A 17 10.33 -14.90 -4.65
C LEU A 17 9.38 -16.10 -4.58
N LEU A 18 8.91 -16.62 -5.71
CA LEU A 18 8.17 -17.89 -5.75
C LEU A 18 9.06 -19.09 -5.49
N LYS A 19 10.39 -18.96 -5.68
CA LYS A 19 11.36 -20.07 -5.61
C LYS A 19 12.22 -20.04 -4.35
N LYS A 20 12.52 -18.85 -3.82
CA LYS A 20 13.39 -18.67 -2.65
C LYS A 20 13.03 -17.39 -1.87
N PRO A 21 13.31 -17.37 -0.54
CA PRO A 21 13.01 -16.20 0.27
C PRO A 21 13.88 -15.00 -0.13
N LEU A 22 13.36 -13.77 0.12
CA LEU A 22 14.02 -12.51 -0.21
C LEU A 22 15.47 -12.43 0.30
N THR A 23 15.75 -12.95 1.49
CA THR A 23 17.07 -12.97 2.12
C THR A 23 18.12 -13.79 1.34
N LYS A 24 17.68 -14.66 0.42
CA LYS A 24 18.54 -15.48 -0.43
C LYS A 24 18.59 -14.99 -1.88
N ILE A 25 17.90 -13.92 -2.22
CA ILE A 25 17.93 -13.30 -3.54
C ILE A 25 19.07 -12.27 -3.56
N THR A 26 19.88 -12.31 -4.60
CA THR A 26 20.98 -11.36 -4.84
C THR A 26 20.67 -10.47 -6.04
N VAL A 27 21.31 -9.30 -6.14
CA VAL A 27 21.27 -8.48 -7.36
C VAL A 27 21.74 -9.25 -8.59
N GLY A 28 22.70 -10.19 -8.40
CA GLY A 28 23.14 -11.10 -9.47
C GLY A 28 22.01 -11.95 -9.99
N ASP A 29 21.25 -12.62 -9.10
CA ASP A 29 20.12 -13.46 -9.50
C ASP A 29 19.08 -12.69 -10.34
N ILE A 30 18.76 -11.45 -9.93
CA ILE A 30 17.80 -10.60 -10.64
C ILE A 30 18.37 -10.17 -12.00
N ALA A 31 19.63 -9.77 -12.05
CA ALA A 31 20.29 -9.32 -13.27
C ALA A 31 20.40 -10.46 -14.29
N ASP A 32 20.78 -11.67 -13.82
CA ASP A 32 20.91 -12.87 -14.65
C ASP A 32 19.54 -13.30 -15.20
N ASP A 33 18.48 -13.29 -14.37
CA ASP A 33 17.09 -13.64 -14.79
C ASP A 33 16.54 -12.63 -15.82
N CYS A 34 16.92 -11.35 -15.72
CA CYS A 34 16.56 -10.30 -16.68
C CYS A 34 17.45 -10.26 -17.92
N GLY A 35 18.57 -10.99 -17.96
CA GLY A 35 19.58 -10.90 -19.04
C GLY A 35 20.29 -9.54 -19.13
N ILE A 36 20.48 -8.85 -18.01
CA ILE A 36 21.12 -7.54 -17.92
C ILE A 36 22.39 -7.57 -17.05
N ASN A 37 23.21 -6.52 -17.18
CA ASN A 37 24.38 -6.35 -16.30
C ASN A 37 23.94 -5.82 -14.92
N ARG A 38 24.63 -6.24 -13.83
CA ARG A 38 24.43 -5.71 -12.45
C ARG A 38 24.53 -4.19 -12.38
N MET A 39 25.37 -3.55 -13.19
CA MET A 39 25.46 -2.08 -13.26
C MET A 39 24.15 -1.45 -13.72
N THR A 40 23.40 -2.11 -14.61
CA THR A 40 22.07 -1.68 -15.04
C THR A 40 21.08 -1.71 -13.88
N PHE A 41 21.15 -2.71 -12.99
CA PHE A 41 20.36 -2.73 -11.76
C PHE A 41 20.67 -1.50 -10.89
N TYR A 42 21.97 -1.28 -10.60
CA TYR A 42 22.40 -0.16 -9.74
C TYR A 42 22.16 1.23 -10.33
N TYR A 43 21.96 1.33 -11.63
CA TYR A 43 21.49 2.56 -12.26
C TYR A 43 20.05 2.92 -11.85
N HIS A 44 19.22 1.92 -11.53
CA HIS A 44 17.81 2.11 -11.22
C HIS A 44 17.48 2.01 -9.74
N PHE A 45 18.19 1.17 -9.00
CA PHE A 45 17.92 0.86 -7.60
C PHE A 45 19.21 0.74 -6.81
N LYS A 46 19.20 1.29 -5.61
CA LYS A 46 20.34 1.23 -4.69
C LYS A 46 20.64 -0.20 -4.24
N ASP A 47 19.60 -0.96 -3.95
CA ASP A 47 19.65 -2.34 -3.49
C ASP A 47 18.30 -3.05 -3.77
N ILE A 48 18.19 -4.31 -3.35
CA ILE A 48 16.96 -5.11 -3.55
C ILE A 48 15.79 -4.53 -2.76
N TYR A 49 16.02 -3.93 -1.59
CA TYR A 49 14.97 -3.35 -0.78
C TYR A 49 14.38 -2.08 -1.41
N ASP A 50 15.20 -1.30 -2.10
CA ASP A 50 14.75 -0.15 -2.91
C ASP A 50 13.86 -0.62 -4.08
N LEU A 51 14.20 -1.74 -4.73
CA LEU A 51 13.35 -2.36 -5.74
C LEU A 51 12.04 -2.89 -5.14
N VAL A 52 12.07 -3.51 -3.94
CA VAL A 52 10.88 -3.96 -3.21
C VAL A 52 9.97 -2.76 -2.90
N GLU A 53 10.53 -1.67 -2.35
CA GLU A 53 9.79 -0.45 -2.05
C GLU A 53 9.09 0.09 -3.29
N TRP A 54 9.85 0.24 -4.38
CA TRP A 54 9.32 0.71 -5.65
C TRP A 54 8.21 -0.20 -6.18
N SER A 55 8.37 -1.53 -6.09
CA SER A 55 7.36 -2.51 -6.54
C SER A 55 6.06 -2.38 -5.74
N CYS A 56 6.15 -2.29 -4.41
CA CYS A 56 4.97 -2.11 -3.57
C CYS A 56 4.20 -0.81 -3.91
N LEU A 57 4.93 0.30 -4.11
CA LEU A 57 4.33 1.59 -4.46
C LEU A 57 3.68 1.56 -5.85
N GLU A 58 4.30 0.90 -6.84
CA GLU A 58 3.74 0.78 -8.19
C GLU A 58 2.53 -0.15 -8.24
N ASP A 59 2.54 -1.26 -7.51
CA ASP A 59 1.38 -2.16 -7.39
C ASP A 59 0.18 -1.42 -6.77
N ALA A 60 0.42 -0.67 -5.69
CA ALA A 60 -0.62 0.09 -5.03
C ALA A 60 -1.15 1.24 -5.90
N LYS A 61 -0.28 1.97 -6.61
CA LYS A 61 -0.72 2.98 -7.58
C LYS A 61 -1.59 2.37 -8.67
N ARG A 62 -1.17 1.25 -9.26
CA ARG A 62 -1.97 0.54 -10.28
C ARG A 62 -3.35 0.16 -9.77
N ALA A 63 -3.42 -0.38 -8.56
CA ALA A 63 -4.68 -0.75 -7.93
C ALA A 63 -5.63 0.45 -7.77
N LEU A 64 -5.09 1.63 -7.47
CA LEU A 64 -5.87 2.86 -7.30
C LEU A 64 -6.17 3.58 -8.62
N ASP A 65 -5.26 3.53 -9.62
CA ASP A 65 -5.43 4.24 -10.89
C ASP A 65 -6.39 3.54 -11.87
N GLU A 66 -6.53 2.21 -11.79
CA GLU A 66 -7.39 1.44 -12.68
C GLU A 66 -8.89 1.70 -12.46
N LYS A 67 -9.28 2.25 -11.30
CA LYS A 67 -10.68 2.54 -10.95
C LYS A 67 -10.81 3.95 -10.39
N LYS A 68 -10.95 4.93 -11.28
CA LYS A 68 -11.04 6.36 -10.96
C LYS A 68 -12.33 6.83 -10.26
N THR A 69 -13.27 5.95 -9.97
CA THR A 69 -14.52 6.29 -9.31
C THR A 69 -14.56 5.66 -7.92
N TYR A 70 -14.13 6.41 -6.95
CA TYR A 70 -14.41 6.08 -5.55
C TYR A 70 -15.81 6.61 -5.21
N GLU A 71 -16.83 5.80 -5.45
CA GLU A 71 -18.17 6.14 -4.94
C GLU A 71 -18.19 6.15 -3.41
N THR A 72 -17.26 5.40 -2.81
CA THR A 72 -17.10 5.35 -1.34
C THR A 72 -15.65 4.95 -0.96
N TRP A 73 -15.16 5.45 0.17
CA TRP A 73 -13.86 5.06 0.73
C TRP A 73 -13.73 3.53 0.94
N GLN A 74 -14.85 2.83 1.18
CA GLN A 74 -14.89 1.38 1.37
C GLN A 74 -14.40 0.65 0.11
N GLN A 75 -14.81 1.11 -1.07
CA GLN A 75 -14.38 0.51 -2.34
C GLN A 75 -12.87 0.72 -2.55
N GLY A 76 -12.37 1.93 -2.27
CA GLY A 76 -10.94 2.23 -2.36
C GLY A 76 -10.11 1.36 -1.41
N LEU A 77 -10.57 1.21 -0.16
CA LEU A 77 -9.90 0.36 0.82
C LEU A 77 -9.93 -1.11 0.41
N LEU A 78 -11.08 -1.62 -0.07
CA LEU A 78 -11.21 -2.99 -0.57
C LEU A 78 -10.24 -3.26 -1.72
N GLN A 79 -10.11 -2.33 -2.67
CA GLN A 79 -9.16 -2.46 -3.79
C GLN A 79 -7.72 -2.59 -3.32
N ILE A 80 -7.33 -1.85 -2.28
CA ILE A 80 -5.99 -1.98 -1.68
C ILE A 80 -5.81 -3.39 -1.09
N PHE A 81 -6.79 -3.90 -0.35
CA PHE A 81 -6.73 -5.26 0.20
C PHE A 81 -6.67 -6.33 -0.90
N GLU A 82 -7.49 -6.22 -1.95
CA GLU A 82 -7.51 -7.13 -3.10
C GLU A 82 -6.16 -7.12 -3.84
N ALA A 83 -5.57 -5.95 -4.08
CA ALA A 83 -4.26 -5.83 -4.72
C ALA A 83 -3.14 -6.46 -3.88
N VAL A 84 -3.19 -6.30 -2.56
CA VAL A 84 -2.25 -6.97 -1.63
C VAL A 84 -2.43 -8.49 -1.70
N GLN A 85 -3.68 -8.97 -1.76
CA GLN A 85 -4.00 -10.40 -1.83
C GLN A 85 -3.56 -11.04 -3.16
N GLU A 86 -3.74 -10.36 -4.28
CA GLU A 86 -3.29 -10.81 -5.61
C GLU A 86 -1.78 -11.03 -5.64
N ASN A 87 -1.02 -10.26 -4.87
CA ASN A 87 0.43 -10.36 -4.75
C ASN A 87 0.87 -11.11 -3.47
N LYS A 88 0.01 -11.94 -2.88
CA LYS A 88 0.23 -12.61 -1.60
C LYS A 88 1.63 -13.23 -1.42
N PRO A 89 2.18 -14.05 -2.35
CA PRO A 89 3.50 -14.65 -2.17
C PRO A 89 4.62 -13.59 -2.03
N PHE A 90 4.55 -12.52 -2.81
CA PHE A 90 5.48 -11.40 -2.74
C PHE A 90 5.34 -10.66 -1.41
N ILE A 91 4.13 -10.26 -1.05
CA ILE A 91 3.84 -9.49 0.18
C ILE A 91 4.26 -10.27 1.43
N LEU A 92 3.93 -11.56 1.54
CA LEU A 92 4.33 -12.37 2.69
C LEU A 92 5.84 -12.53 2.80
N ASN A 93 6.56 -12.70 1.68
CA ASN A 93 8.02 -12.73 1.69
C ASN A 93 8.62 -11.41 2.16
N VAL A 94 8.10 -10.29 1.65
CA VAL A 94 8.53 -8.95 2.07
C VAL A 94 8.23 -8.74 3.55
N TYR A 95 7.02 -9.03 4.02
CA TYR A 95 6.60 -8.83 5.40
C TYR A 95 7.43 -9.64 6.40
N ARG A 96 7.89 -10.84 6.03
CA ARG A 96 8.76 -11.69 6.86
C ARG A 96 10.21 -11.21 6.93
N CYS A 97 10.66 -10.43 5.95
CA CYS A 97 12.06 -10.01 5.79
C CYS A 97 12.29 -8.54 6.11
N VAL A 98 11.24 -7.74 6.18
CA VAL A 98 11.29 -6.28 6.37
C VAL A 98 10.60 -5.94 7.70
N HIS A 99 11.15 -5.01 8.46
CA HIS A 99 10.53 -4.56 9.71
C HIS A 99 9.16 -3.91 9.44
N ARG A 100 8.19 -4.17 10.34
CA ARG A 100 6.84 -3.62 10.28
C ARG A 100 6.82 -2.11 9.98
N GLU A 101 7.70 -1.35 10.63
CA GLU A 101 7.83 0.10 10.44
C GLU A 101 8.13 0.50 8.99
N GLN A 102 8.91 -0.29 8.26
CA GLN A 102 9.20 -0.05 6.85
C GLN A 102 7.97 -0.29 5.98
N VAL A 103 7.21 -1.36 6.25
CA VAL A 103 5.97 -1.65 5.52
C VAL A 103 4.94 -0.55 5.78
N GLU A 104 4.80 -0.09 7.02
CA GLU A 104 3.95 1.06 7.38
C GLU A 104 4.34 2.33 6.61
N LYS A 105 5.64 2.61 6.51
CA LYS A 105 6.17 3.76 5.78
C LYS A 105 5.76 3.73 4.29
N TYR A 106 5.67 2.55 3.67
CA TYR A 106 5.27 2.42 2.27
C TYR A 106 3.75 2.54 2.09
N LEU A 107 2.95 2.00 3.00
CA LEU A 107 1.50 2.05 2.91
C LEU A 107 0.93 3.43 3.27
N ARG A 108 1.57 4.13 4.21
CA ARG A 108 1.07 5.39 4.76
C ARG A 108 0.75 6.45 3.71
N PRO A 109 1.63 6.81 2.76
CA PRO A 109 1.34 7.87 1.79
C PRO A 109 0.12 7.56 0.91
N LEU A 110 -0.15 6.27 0.67
CA LEU A 110 -1.28 5.82 -0.15
C LEU A 110 -2.59 5.93 0.61
N VAL A 111 -2.59 5.45 1.85
CA VAL A 111 -3.77 5.49 2.73
C VAL A 111 -4.09 6.93 3.13
N ASP A 112 -3.08 7.74 3.46
CA ASP A 112 -3.25 9.16 3.81
C ASP A 112 -3.89 9.94 2.67
N ARG A 113 -3.45 9.72 1.42
CA ARG A 113 -4.01 10.38 0.25
C ARG A 113 -5.47 10.00 0.04
N LEU A 114 -5.79 8.69 0.10
CA LEU A 114 -7.16 8.21 0.01
C LEU A 114 -8.06 8.84 1.08
N LEU A 115 -7.57 8.91 2.32
CA LEU A 115 -8.34 9.47 3.44
C LEU A 115 -8.51 10.97 3.35
N LEU A 116 -7.52 11.72 2.88
CA LEU A 116 -7.65 13.17 2.69
C LEU A 116 -8.73 13.50 1.66
N ASP A 117 -8.80 12.76 0.55
CA ASP A 117 -9.84 12.95 -0.46
C ASP A 117 -11.24 12.70 0.15
N VAL A 118 -11.39 11.63 0.95
CA VAL A 118 -12.65 11.32 1.66
C VAL A 118 -13.00 12.39 2.70
N ILE A 119 -12.01 12.87 3.47
CA ILE A 119 -12.20 13.89 4.50
C ILE A 119 -12.59 15.22 3.87
N ASP A 120 -12.03 15.59 2.74
CA ASP A 120 -12.41 16.81 2.03
C ASP A 120 -13.86 16.74 1.52
N GLU A 121 -14.29 15.58 1.05
CA GLU A 121 -15.69 15.33 0.65
C GLU A 121 -16.63 15.39 1.85
N GLU A 122 -16.32 14.70 2.94
CA GLU A 122 -17.11 14.68 4.19
C GLU A 122 -17.15 16.06 4.89
N ALA A 123 -16.12 16.88 4.71
CA ALA A 123 -16.10 18.23 5.24
C ALA A 123 -17.18 19.14 4.63
N GLY A 124 -17.68 18.82 3.40
CA GLY A 124 -18.91 19.38 2.83
C GLY A 124 -19.03 20.91 2.89
N GLY A 125 -17.90 21.65 2.70
CA GLY A 125 -17.88 23.11 2.81
C GLY A 125 -17.74 23.65 4.25
N MET A 126 -17.50 22.79 5.25
CA MET A 126 -17.14 23.24 6.60
C MET A 126 -15.77 23.92 6.59
N THR A 127 -15.64 25.05 7.28
CA THR A 127 -14.36 25.70 7.52
C THR A 127 -13.62 24.95 8.62
N ILE A 128 -12.58 24.18 8.24
CA ILE A 128 -11.74 23.38 9.14
C ILE A 128 -10.28 23.66 8.78
N ARG A 129 -9.41 23.80 9.77
CA ARG A 129 -7.97 24.00 9.53
C ARG A 129 -7.38 22.78 8.80
N ALA A 130 -6.43 23.02 7.90
CA ALA A 130 -5.75 21.95 7.17
C ALA A 130 -5.04 20.97 8.11
N GLU A 131 -4.44 21.46 9.20
CA GLU A 131 -3.78 20.65 10.23
C GLU A 131 -4.75 19.69 10.95
N ASP A 132 -6.00 20.14 11.22
CA ASP A 132 -7.02 19.31 11.85
C ASP A 132 -7.53 18.22 10.90
N LYS A 133 -7.72 18.53 9.62
CA LYS A 133 -8.03 17.53 8.58
C LYS A 133 -6.93 16.47 8.46
N GLN A 134 -5.67 16.91 8.43
CA GLN A 134 -4.53 16.00 8.40
C GLN A 134 -4.46 15.11 9.64
N PHE A 135 -4.74 15.66 10.81
CA PHE A 135 -4.77 14.89 12.06
C PHE A 135 -5.88 13.81 12.03
N VAL A 136 -7.08 14.16 11.56
CA VAL A 136 -8.17 13.18 11.39
C VAL A 136 -7.76 12.09 10.39
N ALA A 137 -7.19 12.45 9.23
CA ALA A 137 -6.69 11.48 8.26
C ALA A 137 -5.65 10.54 8.88
N GLN A 138 -4.70 11.08 9.64
CA GLN A 138 -3.65 10.31 10.30
C GLN A 138 -4.23 9.28 11.29
N VAL A 139 -5.24 9.66 12.08
CA VAL A 139 -5.88 8.74 13.04
C VAL A 139 -6.52 7.55 12.31
N TYR A 140 -7.30 7.80 11.26
CA TYR A 140 -7.90 6.72 10.45
C TYR A 140 -6.86 5.90 9.70
N SER A 141 -5.77 6.51 9.26
CA SER A 141 -4.64 5.83 8.63
C SER A 141 -4.04 4.77 9.54
N TYR A 142 -3.85 5.06 10.83
CA TYR A 142 -3.38 4.06 11.80
C TYR A 142 -4.33 2.87 11.91
N ILE A 143 -5.64 3.10 11.91
CA ILE A 143 -6.64 2.03 11.96
C ILE A 143 -6.52 1.13 10.72
N PHE A 144 -6.50 1.73 9.52
CA PHE A 144 -6.52 1.00 8.26
C PHE A 144 -5.22 0.22 8.03
N ILE A 145 -4.08 0.86 8.28
CA ILE A 145 -2.77 0.22 8.15
C ILE A 145 -2.61 -0.88 9.20
N GLY A 146 -3.00 -0.63 10.45
CA GLY A 146 -2.93 -1.62 11.51
C GLY A 146 -3.72 -2.89 11.17
N LEU A 147 -4.96 -2.76 10.72
CA LEU A 147 -5.80 -3.89 10.30
C LEU A 147 -5.21 -4.64 9.11
N MET A 148 -4.67 -3.93 8.11
CA MET A 148 -4.03 -4.56 6.96
C MET A 148 -2.79 -5.36 7.37
N LEU A 149 -1.93 -4.80 8.22
CA LEU A 149 -0.71 -5.48 8.65
C LEU A 149 -1.00 -6.71 9.52
N ASP A 150 -2.02 -6.64 10.38
CA ASP A 150 -2.46 -7.78 11.16
C ASP A 150 -3.05 -8.87 10.26
N TRP A 151 -3.84 -8.51 9.25
CA TRP A 151 -4.36 -9.43 8.26
C TRP A 151 -3.24 -10.10 7.43
N ILE A 152 -2.21 -9.34 7.02
CA ILE A 152 -1.03 -9.90 6.34
C ILE A 152 -0.30 -10.88 7.27
N LYS A 153 -0.10 -10.50 8.54
CA LYS A 153 0.54 -11.35 9.55
C LYS A 153 -0.20 -12.68 9.74
N ASP A 154 -1.52 -12.65 9.68
CA ASP A 154 -2.39 -13.82 9.80
C ASP A 154 -2.58 -14.58 8.48
N ASP A 155 -1.64 -14.41 7.54
CA ASP A 155 -1.58 -15.13 6.27
C ASP A 155 -2.77 -14.80 5.34
N MET A 156 -3.37 -13.62 5.50
CA MET A 156 -4.49 -13.12 4.68
C MET A 156 -5.67 -14.10 4.64
N ARG A 157 -6.03 -14.71 5.78
CA ARG A 157 -7.04 -15.77 5.85
C ARG A 157 -8.47 -15.26 5.80
N GLU A 158 -8.74 -14.09 6.41
CA GLU A 158 -10.06 -13.47 6.39
C GLU A 158 -10.34 -12.85 5.03
N ASP A 159 -11.59 -12.94 4.56
CA ASP A 159 -12.02 -12.28 3.32
C ASP A 159 -11.92 -10.74 3.50
N PRO A 160 -11.20 -10.03 2.63
CA PRO A 160 -11.08 -8.57 2.68
C PRO A 160 -12.41 -7.84 2.76
N ARG A 161 -13.44 -8.34 2.09
CA ARG A 161 -14.79 -7.75 2.09
C ARG A 161 -15.40 -7.74 3.49
N GLN A 162 -15.20 -8.82 4.25
CA GLN A 162 -15.70 -8.91 5.63
C GLN A 162 -14.98 -7.91 6.55
N ILE A 163 -13.67 -7.73 6.37
CA ILE A 163 -12.89 -6.74 7.12
C ILE A 163 -13.41 -5.33 6.84
N VAL A 164 -13.55 -5.00 5.55
CA VAL A 164 -13.99 -3.67 5.12
C VAL A 164 -15.44 -3.39 5.55
N ASP A 165 -16.35 -4.37 5.44
CA ASP A 165 -17.75 -4.22 5.87
C ASP A 165 -17.88 -4.02 7.38
N ARG A 166 -17.10 -4.73 8.18
CA ARG A 166 -17.07 -4.57 9.65
C ARG A 166 -16.53 -3.19 10.03
N LEU A 167 -15.45 -2.78 9.38
CA LEU A 167 -14.85 -1.46 9.58
C LEU A 167 -15.80 -0.35 9.18
N ALA A 168 -16.46 -0.47 8.03
CA ALA A 168 -17.45 0.49 7.53
C ALA A 168 -18.60 0.69 8.52
N ARG A 169 -19.13 -0.41 9.09
CA ARG A 169 -20.17 -0.33 10.12
C ARG A 169 -19.70 0.38 11.38
N MET A 170 -18.46 0.12 11.80
CA MET A 170 -17.88 0.71 13.01
C MET A 170 -17.65 2.22 12.86
N ILE A 171 -17.12 2.67 11.71
CA ILE A 171 -16.74 4.06 11.51
C ILE A 171 -17.80 4.92 10.80
N LYS A 172 -18.99 4.35 10.51
CA LYS A 172 -20.08 5.07 9.85
C LYS A 172 -20.42 6.37 10.59
N GLY A 173 -20.28 7.51 9.89
CA GLY A 173 -20.54 8.83 10.44
C GLY A 173 -19.49 9.34 11.43
N SER A 174 -18.50 8.54 11.82
CA SER A 174 -17.49 8.95 12.81
C SER A 174 -16.52 10.00 12.24
N MET A 175 -16.20 9.94 10.95
CA MET A 175 -15.36 10.95 10.28
C MET A 175 -16.06 12.31 10.28
N ALA A 176 -17.31 12.37 9.81
CA ALA A 176 -18.11 13.59 9.82
C ALA A 176 -18.27 14.16 11.24
N ALA A 177 -18.53 13.29 12.22
CA ALA A 177 -18.65 13.71 13.62
C ALA A 177 -17.32 14.24 14.19
N ALA A 178 -16.19 13.66 13.80
CA ALA A 178 -14.88 14.18 14.17
C ALA A 178 -14.62 15.56 13.56
N LEU A 179 -14.90 15.74 12.26
CA LEU A 179 -14.72 17.01 11.55
C LEU A 179 -15.60 18.13 12.14
N LEU A 180 -16.83 17.81 12.53
CA LEU A 180 -17.73 18.79 13.19
C LEU A 180 -17.15 19.35 14.50
N ARG A 181 -16.32 18.59 15.22
CA ARG A 181 -15.66 19.05 16.45
C ARG A 181 -14.52 20.04 16.20
N PHE A 182 -13.98 20.06 14.98
CA PHE A 182 -12.92 20.96 14.54
C PHE A 182 -13.43 22.12 13.66
N LYS A 183 -14.76 22.21 13.47
CA LYS A 183 -15.37 23.32 12.73
C LYS A 183 -15.10 24.65 13.45
N LEU A 184 -14.60 25.65 12.67
CA LEU A 184 -14.33 27.02 13.13
C LEU A 184 -15.63 27.81 13.23
#